data_515d09c76fbebf7e69f1c5eb009886db
#
_entry.id   515d09c76fbebf7e69f1c5eb009886db
#
_cell.length_a   1.000
_cell.length_b   1.000
_cell.length_c   1.000
_cell.angle_alpha   90.00
_cell.angle_beta   90.00
_cell.angle_gamma   90.00
#
_symmetry.space_group_name_H-M   'P 1'
#
loop_
_entity.id
_entity.type
_entity.pdbx_description
1 polymer ?
#
loop_
_entity_poly.entity_id
_entity_poly.type
_entity_poly.pdbx_seq_one_letter_code
_entity_poly.pdbx_strand_id
1 'polypeptide(L)'
;MKNYKITLIVLSAFITNIALAQEEIEEIIVTSSYIDQTLSEIENPLHVVSGDDISSSASQSLGESIDDLLGVSSTDFGSGVGQPIIRGMSGNRVKILNNGMVVRDVSGLGADHINDVDLSNIQQIEVVRGPSSLLYSNGSIGGIINVVDNTIAREDFTKPELRIGLESQSVNDGDTHDFSYQNNIGGLNLSLAYKDSQFGNFDIPRGAVIHREEEHHDDGDDEEEDEHEEDMGYLANSDFESESRRVGISKTGEWGYFGLSANKI
;
A
#
# COMPACT_ATOMS: atom_id res chain seq x y z
N MET A 1 -31.86 -0.93 48.64
CA MET A 1 -31.75 0.39 47.99
C MET A 1 -30.34 1.07 48.10
N LYS A 2 -29.30 0.36 48.59
CA LYS A 2 -27.98 0.96 48.83
C LYS A 2 -26.97 0.72 47.70
N ASN A 3 -27.22 -0.23 46.81
CA ASN A 3 -26.26 -0.66 45.78
C ASN A 3 -26.36 0.10 44.44
N TYR A 4 -27.50 0.77 44.16
CA TYR A 4 -27.69 1.53 42.91
C TYR A 4 -26.88 2.82 42.86
N LYS A 5 -26.56 3.44 44.03
CA LYS A 5 -25.78 4.67 44.10
C LYS A 5 -24.30 4.45 43.73
N ILE A 6 -23.74 3.27 44.06
CA ILE A 6 -22.36 2.93 43.75
C ILE A 6 -22.22 2.61 42.26
N THR A 7 -23.16 1.90 41.67
CA THR A 7 -23.18 1.58 40.24
C THR A 7 -23.32 2.84 39.37
N LEU A 8 -24.11 3.82 39.81
CA LEU A 8 -24.28 5.08 39.08
C LEU A 8 -23.01 5.95 39.12
N ILE A 9 -22.27 5.93 40.23
CA ILE A 9 -21.02 6.70 40.39
C ILE A 9 -19.90 6.07 39.53
N VAL A 10 -19.83 4.73 39.48
CA VAL A 10 -18.83 4.05 38.61
C VAL A 10 -19.13 4.27 37.13
N LEU A 11 -20.40 4.26 36.72
CA LEU A 11 -20.82 4.53 35.36
C LEU A 11 -20.56 5.99 34.96
N SER A 12 -20.77 6.96 35.87
CA SER A 12 -20.49 8.37 35.60
C SER A 12 -18.99 8.66 35.51
N ALA A 13 -18.13 7.95 36.24
CA ALA A 13 -16.69 8.08 36.16
C ALA A 13 -16.10 7.50 34.84
N PHE A 14 -16.78 6.54 34.22
CA PHE A 14 -16.40 6.03 32.91
C PHE A 14 -16.78 6.97 31.75
N ILE A 15 -17.87 7.72 31.88
CA ILE A 15 -18.35 8.65 30.85
C ILE A 15 -17.51 9.94 30.79
N THR A 16 -16.91 10.37 31.90
CA THR A 16 -16.11 11.59 31.94
C THR A 16 -14.71 11.45 31.31
N ASN A 17 -14.23 10.25 31.03
CA ASN A 17 -12.94 10.06 30.35
C ASN A 17 -13.04 9.98 28.82
N ILE A 18 -14.23 10.02 28.23
CA ILE A 18 -14.42 9.97 26.75
C ILE A 18 -14.40 11.37 26.11
N ALA A 19 -14.39 12.44 26.90
CA ALA A 19 -14.63 13.81 26.41
C ALA A 19 -13.39 14.67 26.17
N LEU A 20 -12.18 14.12 26.18
CA LEU A 20 -10.94 14.87 25.93
C LEU A 20 -9.98 14.17 24.94
N ALA A 21 -10.49 13.44 23.97
CA ALA A 21 -9.73 13.19 22.75
C ALA A 21 -9.81 14.49 21.92
N GLN A 22 -8.92 15.41 22.18
CA GLN A 22 -8.59 16.48 21.27
C GLN A 22 -7.89 15.79 20.10
N GLU A 23 -8.54 15.69 18.94
CA GLU A 23 -7.87 15.31 17.70
C GLU A 23 -6.76 16.33 17.48
N GLU A 24 -5.54 15.92 17.79
CA GLU A 24 -4.36 16.62 17.34
C GLU A 24 -4.35 16.40 15.82
N ILE A 25 -4.62 17.45 15.06
CA ILE A 25 -4.53 17.41 13.60
C ILE A 25 -3.05 17.17 13.32
N GLU A 26 -2.69 15.94 12.97
CA GLU A 26 -1.33 15.62 12.54
C GLU A 26 -1.05 16.45 11.27
N GLU A 27 -0.06 17.31 11.35
CA GLU A 27 0.39 18.10 10.21
C GLU A 27 1.08 17.14 9.23
N ILE A 28 0.49 16.95 8.03
CA ILE A 28 1.05 16.08 7.00
C ILE A 28 2.30 16.73 6.42
N ILE A 29 3.46 16.18 6.74
CA ILE A 29 4.75 16.62 6.20
C ILE A 29 5.04 15.83 4.93
N VAL A 30 5.33 16.54 3.84
CA VAL A 30 5.63 15.93 2.56
C VAL A 30 7.11 15.62 2.45
N THR A 31 7.45 14.35 2.31
CA THR A 31 8.83 13.86 2.29
C THR A 31 9.42 13.83 0.87
N SER A 32 8.59 13.93 -0.17
CA SER A 32 9.02 14.01 -1.56
C SER A 32 9.54 15.39 -1.99
N SER A 33 9.57 16.36 -1.07
CA SER A 33 10.20 17.67 -1.30
C SER A 33 11.66 17.66 -0.86
N TYR A 34 12.56 18.34 -1.59
CA TYR A 34 13.94 18.59 -1.13
C TYR A 34 14.03 19.51 0.09
N ILE A 35 12.93 20.17 0.41
CA ILE A 35 12.75 21.04 1.58
C ILE A 35 11.53 20.50 2.30
N ASP A 36 11.65 20.23 3.59
CA ASP A 36 10.50 19.85 4.41
C ASP A 36 9.44 20.94 4.32
N GLN A 37 8.33 20.62 3.69
CA GLN A 37 7.20 21.52 3.46
C GLN A 37 5.92 20.81 3.88
N THR A 38 5.01 21.58 4.44
CA THR A 38 3.65 21.10 4.71
C THR A 38 2.84 21.07 3.42
N LEU A 39 1.79 20.24 3.38
CA LEU A 39 0.92 20.12 2.21
C LEU A 39 0.33 21.47 1.79
N SER A 40 0.08 22.38 2.74
CA SER A 40 -0.45 23.73 2.49
C SER A 40 0.55 24.69 1.86
N GLU A 41 1.85 24.42 1.95
CA GLU A 41 2.91 25.25 1.40
C GLU A 41 3.33 24.84 -0.02
N ILE A 42 2.82 23.70 -0.51
CA ILE A 42 3.20 23.15 -1.81
C ILE A 42 2.27 23.63 -2.90
N GLU A 43 2.78 24.42 -3.85
CA GLU A 43 2.05 24.88 -5.04
C GLU A 43 1.96 23.82 -6.17
N ASN A 44 2.61 22.66 -6.01
CA ASN A 44 2.63 21.60 -7.02
C ASN A 44 1.43 20.66 -6.89
N PRO A 45 0.97 20.03 -7.99
CA PRO A 45 -0.11 19.03 -7.93
C PRO A 45 0.37 17.76 -7.21
N LEU A 46 0.25 17.81 -5.90
CA LEU A 46 0.56 16.74 -4.97
C LEU A 46 -0.73 16.23 -4.32
N HIS A 47 -0.85 14.92 -4.23
CA HIS A 47 -1.88 14.26 -3.41
C HIS A 47 -1.18 13.39 -2.38
N VAL A 48 -1.71 13.39 -1.18
CA VAL A 48 -1.25 12.54 -0.09
C VAL A 48 -2.42 11.68 0.38
N VAL A 49 -2.19 10.38 0.46
CA VAL A 49 -3.12 9.41 1.04
C VAL A 49 -2.50 8.92 2.34
N SER A 50 -3.22 9.01 3.43
CA SER A 50 -2.72 8.60 4.75
C SER A 50 -2.62 7.07 4.87
N GLY A 51 -1.72 6.58 5.72
CA GLY A 51 -1.60 5.15 5.99
C GLY A 51 -2.87 4.55 6.61
N ASP A 52 -3.63 5.33 7.38
CA ASP A 52 -4.90 4.90 7.96
C ASP A 52 -5.99 4.73 6.89
N ASP A 53 -6.06 5.62 5.90
CA ASP A 53 -6.98 5.48 4.75
C ASP A 53 -6.65 4.22 3.95
N ILE A 54 -5.36 3.97 3.67
CA ILE A 54 -4.90 2.79 2.95
C ILE A 54 -5.21 1.51 3.73
N SER A 55 -4.94 1.49 5.03
CA SER A 55 -5.25 0.35 5.89
C SER A 55 -6.75 0.05 5.93
N SER A 56 -7.60 1.09 5.86
CA SER A 56 -9.06 0.93 5.90
C SER A 56 -9.67 0.51 4.56
N SER A 57 -8.98 0.78 3.44
CA SER A 57 -9.43 0.39 2.10
C SER A 57 -9.22 -1.09 1.79
N ALA A 58 -8.40 -1.79 2.59
CA ALA A 58 -8.02 -3.19 2.39
C ALA A 58 -7.44 -3.48 0.99
N SER A 59 -6.82 -2.46 0.36
CA SER A 59 -6.21 -2.58 -0.96
C SER A 59 -4.95 -3.45 -0.91
N GLN A 60 -4.81 -4.37 -1.85
CA GLN A 60 -3.66 -5.29 -1.90
C GLN A 60 -2.57 -4.81 -2.83
N SER A 61 -2.89 -3.94 -3.79
CA SER A 61 -1.93 -3.39 -4.74
C SER A 61 -1.74 -1.89 -4.59
N LEU A 62 -0.57 -1.40 -5.03
CA LEU A 62 -0.25 0.03 -4.99
C LEU A 62 -1.20 0.85 -5.89
N GLY A 63 -1.58 0.32 -7.05
CA GLY A 63 -2.49 1.01 -7.96
C GLY A 63 -3.86 1.17 -7.35
N GLU A 64 -4.42 0.11 -6.79
CA GLU A 64 -5.73 0.10 -6.14
C GLU A 64 -5.79 1.07 -4.95
N SER A 65 -4.72 1.15 -4.15
CA SER A 65 -4.69 2.02 -2.96
C SER A 65 -4.77 3.52 -3.26
N ILE A 66 -4.64 3.92 -4.53
CA ILE A 66 -4.63 5.33 -4.96
C ILE A 66 -5.53 5.62 -6.16
N ASP A 67 -6.32 4.68 -6.64
CA ASP A 67 -7.13 4.83 -7.86
C ASP A 67 -8.35 5.74 -7.68
N ASP A 68 -8.75 6.01 -6.45
CA ASP A 68 -9.75 7.03 -6.11
C ASP A 68 -9.26 8.47 -6.39
N LEU A 69 -7.96 8.67 -6.60
CA LEU A 69 -7.41 9.99 -6.88
C LEU A 69 -7.71 10.44 -8.30
N LEU A 70 -8.12 11.70 -8.46
CA LEU A 70 -8.45 12.26 -9.77
C LEU A 70 -7.31 12.10 -10.79
N GLY A 71 -7.57 11.39 -11.88
CA GLY A 71 -6.60 11.13 -12.97
C GLY A 71 -5.56 10.06 -12.63
N VAL A 72 -5.84 9.24 -11.64
CA VAL A 72 -5.14 8.00 -11.32
C VAL A 72 -6.11 6.85 -11.58
N SER A 73 -5.59 5.72 -12.00
CA SER A 73 -6.30 4.44 -12.13
C SER A 73 -5.32 3.30 -11.92
N SER A 74 -5.81 2.11 -11.74
CA SER A 74 -5.00 0.89 -11.60
C SER A 74 -5.13 0.01 -12.85
N THR A 75 -4.09 -0.77 -13.16
CA THR A 75 -4.29 -2.02 -13.92
C THR A 75 -4.90 -3.04 -12.97
N ASP A 76 -5.56 -4.05 -13.53
CA ASP A 76 -6.19 -5.10 -12.72
C ASP A 76 -5.93 -6.46 -13.38
N PHE A 77 -5.04 -7.23 -12.75
CA PHE A 77 -4.69 -8.60 -13.13
C PHE A 77 -4.82 -9.55 -11.92
N GLY A 78 -5.85 -9.35 -11.09
CA GLY A 78 -6.07 -10.05 -9.84
C GLY A 78 -5.56 -9.28 -8.63
N SER A 79 -5.71 -9.84 -7.43
CA SER A 79 -5.54 -9.14 -6.15
C SER A 79 -4.16 -8.54 -5.91
N GLY A 80 -3.10 -9.21 -6.37
CA GLY A 80 -1.72 -8.76 -6.14
C GLY A 80 -1.17 -7.81 -7.19
N VAL A 81 -1.82 -7.73 -8.38
CA VAL A 81 -1.26 -7.03 -9.53
C VAL A 81 -2.14 -5.85 -9.93
N GLY A 82 -1.85 -4.69 -9.36
CA GLY A 82 -2.48 -3.41 -9.71
C GLY A 82 -1.41 -2.35 -9.86
N GLN A 83 -0.96 -2.10 -11.10
CA GLN A 83 0.02 -1.05 -11.36
C GLN A 83 -0.67 0.31 -11.49
N PRO A 84 -0.10 1.36 -10.88
CA PRO A 84 -0.67 2.70 -10.98
C PRO A 84 -0.53 3.28 -12.38
N ILE A 85 -1.62 3.88 -12.87
CA ILE A 85 -1.70 4.61 -14.13
C ILE A 85 -1.99 6.07 -13.80
N ILE A 86 -1.10 6.99 -14.14
CA ILE A 86 -1.29 8.42 -13.94
C ILE A 86 -1.49 9.11 -15.29
N ARG A 87 -2.67 9.72 -15.50
CA ARG A 87 -3.03 10.39 -16.76
C ARG A 87 -2.81 9.51 -18.00
N GLY A 88 -3.13 8.23 -17.91
CA GLY A 88 -2.93 7.24 -18.98
C GLY A 88 -1.50 6.76 -19.17
N MET A 89 -0.58 7.10 -18.28
CA MET A 89 0.81 6.65 -18.32
C MET A 89 1.09 5.64 -17.20
N SER A 90 1.78 4.55 -17.54
CA SER A 90 2.13 3.45 -16.63
C SER A 90 3.56 2.98 -16.82
N GLY A 91 3.98 2.00 -16.05
CA GLY A 91 5.28 1.34 -16.10
C GLY A 91 6.42 2.36 -15.92
N ASN A 92 7.41 2.33 -16.79
CA ASN A 92 8.60 3.18 -16.66
C ASN A 92 8.34 4.71 -16.73
N ARG A 93 7.12 5.15 -17.07
CA ARG A 93 6.73 6.57 -17.10
C ARG A 93 6.20 7.06 -15.76
N VAL A 94 5.78 6.16 -14.88
CA VAL A 94 5.39 6.43 -13.49
C VAL A 94 6.45 5.79 -12.61
N LYS A 95 7.15 6.59 -11.80
CA LYS A 95 8.20 6.07 -10.94
C LYS A 95 7.69 5.85 -9.54
N ILE A 96 7.98 4.66 -9.01
CA ILE A 96 7.67 4.29 -7.65
C ILE A 96 8.93 4.47 -6.81
N LEU A 97 8.77 5.16 -5.69
CA LEU A 97 9.82 5.39 -4.70
C LEU A 97 9.38 4.81 -3.36
N ASN A 98 10.34 4.35 -2.61
CA ASN A 98 10.16 4.02 -1.18
C ASN A 98 11.10 4.94 -0.38
N ASN A 99 10.53 5.78 0.48
CA ASN A 99 11.26 6.78 1.27
C ASN A 99 12.21 7.65 0.41
N GLY A 100 11.77 8.03 -0.80
CA GLY A 100 12.53 8.85 -1.74
C GLY A 100 13.54 8.08 -2.61
N MET A 101 13.69 6.77 -2.42
CA MET A 101 14.56 5.93 -3.24
C MET A 101 13.75 5.18 -4.30
N VAL A 102 14.20 5.21 -5.56
CA VAL A 102 13.53 4.53 -6.66
C VAL A 102 13.52 3.02 -6.44
N VAL A 103 12.34 2.44 -6.39
CA VAL A 103 12.15 0.98 -6.39
C VAL A 103 12.50 0.43 -7.77
N ARG A 104 13.25 -0.66 -7.79
CA ARG A 104 13.64 -1.35 -9.01
C ARG A 104 13.19 -2.80 -8.91
N ASP A 105 12.08 -3.07 -9.53
CA ASP A 105 11.43 -4.37 -9.55
C ASP A 105 11.06 -4.78 -10.99
N VAL A 106 10.34 -5.88 -11.12
CA VAL A 106 9.89 -6.41 -12.40
C VAL A 106 8.70 -5.65 -12.99
N SER A 107 8.04 -4.78 -12.23
CA SER A 107 6.84 -4.05 -12.65
C SER A 107 7.05 -3.17 -13.88
N GLY A 108 8.29 -2.75 -14.13
CA GLY A 108 8.65 -2.00 -15.34
C GLY A 108 8.66 -2.82 -16.63
N LEU A 109 8.54 -4.15 -16.56
CA LEU A 109 8.57 -5.05 -17.73
C LEU A 109 7.19 -5.19 -18.39
N GLY A 110 6.12 -5.18 -17.60
CA GLY A 110 4.76 -5.33 -18.13
C GLY A 110 3.72 -4.94 -17.07
N ALA A 111 2.50 -4.67 -17.53
CA ALA A 111 1.38 -4.24 -16.66
C ALA A 111 0.84 -5.37 -15.78
N ASP A 112 1.20 -6.60 -16.10
CA ASP A 112 0.87 -7.85 -15.42
C ASP A 112 1.87 -8.25 -14.34
N HIS A 113 2.87 -7.40 -14.09
CA HIS A 113 3.88 -7.66 -13.06
C HIS A 113 3.60 -6.87 -11.78
N ILE A 114 3.88 -7.50 -10.66
CA ILE A 114 3.68 -6.92 -9.33
C ILE A 114 4.65 -5.74 -9.07
N ASN A 115 4.18 -4.76 -8.33
CA ASN A 115 5.02 -3.77 -7.69
C ASN A 115 5.54 -4.33 -6.36
N ASP A 116 6.87 -4.34 -6.19
CA ASP A 116 7.54 -4.83 -4.99
C ASP A 116 7.47 -3.76 -3.87
N VAL A 117 6.24 -3.48 -3.42
CA VAL A 117 5.95 -2.48 -2.38
C VAL A 117 5.00 -3.07 -1.36
N ASP A 118 5.45 -3.18 -0.13
CA ASP A 118 4.61 -3.58 0.99
C ASP A 118 3.84 -2.36 1.54
N LEU A 119 2.51 -2.41 1.44
CA LEU A 119 1.61 -1.36 1.91
C LEU A 119 1.25 -1.49 3.39
N SER A 120 1.71 -2.54 4.08
CA SER A 120 1.50 -2.67 5.52
C SER A 120 2.32 -1.64 6.29
N ASN A 121 1.74 -1.05 7.33
CA ASN A 121 2.42 -0.11 8.23
C ASN A 121 3.17 1.03 7.53
N ILE A 122 2.56 1.60 6.49
CA ILE A 122 3.05 2.83 5.86
C ILE A 122 2.46 4.06 6.54
N GLN A 123 3.15 5.19 6.46
CA GLN A 123 2.65 6.47 6.97
C GLN A 123 1.74 7.15 5.94
N GLN A 124 2.18 7.19 4.71
CA GLN A 124 1.46 7.86 3.63
C GLN A 124 1.98 7.43 2.25
N ILE A 125 1.16 7.68 1.23
CA ILE A 125 1.57 7.65 -0.17
C ILE A 125 1.46 9.08 -0.73
N GLU A 126 2.54 9.55 -1.32
CA GLU A 126 2.63 10.87 -1.95
C GLU A 126 2.64 10.71 -3.48
N VAL A 127 1.68 11.32 -4.17
CA VAL A 127 1.56 11.27 -5.64
C VAL A 127 1.89 12.63 -6.20
N VAL A 128 3.09 12.80 -6.79
CA VAL A 128 3.55 14.04 -7.40
C VAL A 128 3.39 13.97 -8.92
N ARG A 129 2.69 14.92 -9.49
CA ARG A 129 2.37 14.98 -10.92
C ARG A 129 2.93 16.23 -11.59
N GLY A 130 3.20 16.11 -12.87
CA GLY A 130 3.68 17.25 -13.67
C GLY A 130 5.20 17.45 -13.62
N PRO A 131 5.71 18.62 -14.01
CA PRO A 131 7.16 18.87 -14.20
C PRO A 131 8.01 18.65 -12.95
N SER A 132 7.44 18.84 -11.75
CA SER A 132 8.13 18.61 -10.47
C SER A 132 8.54 17.16 -10.27
N SER A 133 7.88 16.20 -10.90
CA SER A 133 8.28 14.79 -10.83
C SER A 133 9.67 14.52 -11.42
N LEU A 134 10.14 15.35 -12.35
CA LEU A 134 11.46 15.22 -12.94
C LEU A 134 12.62 15.52 -11.97
N LEU A 135 12.34 16.20 -10.87
CA LEU A 135 13.32 16.46 -9.82
C LEU A 135 13.74 15.18 -9.08
N TYR A 136 12.88 14.16 -9.09
CA TYR A 136 13.09 12.93 -8.31
C TYR A 136 13.62 11.76 -9.14
N SER A 137 13.29 11.71 -10.43
CA SER A 137 13.73 10.61 -11.28
C SER A 137 13.69 10.96 -12.76
N ASN A 138 14.64 10.42 -13.51
CA ASN A 138 14.65 10.52 -14.97
C ASN A 138 13.49 9.73 -15.58
N GLY A 139 12.75 10.36 -16.50
CA GLY A 139 11.71 9.69 -17.28
C GLY A 139 10.36 9.57 -16.57
N SER A 140 10.17 10.21 -15.41
CA SER A 140 8.90 10.23 -14.67
C SER A 140 7.88 11.22 -15.26
N ILE A 141 7.57 11.09 -16.55
CA ILE A 141 6.68 12.03 -17.28
C ILE A 141 5.24 11.93 -16.76
N GLY A 142 4.79 10.74 -16.38
CA GLY A 142 3.47 10.50 -15.78
C GLY A 142 3.36 11.08 -14.38
N GLY A 143 4.41 10.94 -13.61
CA GLY A 143 4.48 11.32 -12.21
C GLY A 143 5.38 10.39 -11.40
N ILE A 144 5.42 10.65 -10.10
CA ILE A 144 6.04 9.77 -9.11
C ILE A 144 5.04 9.41 -8.03
N ILE A 145 5.24 8.24 -7.46
CA ILE A 145 4.52 7.76 -6.28
C ILE A 145 5.59 7.43 -5.24
N ASN A 146 5.57 8.13 -4.11
CA ASN A 146 6.51 7.89 -3.02
C ASN A 146 5.77 7.25 -1.85
N VAL A 147 6.09 6.02 -1.54
CA VAL A 147 5.59 5.30 -0.37
C VAL A 147 6.50 5.63 0.80
N VAL A 148 5.93 6.16 1.87
CA VAL A 148 6.66 6.59 3.06
C VAL A 148 6.32 5.67 4.21
N ASP A 149 7.34 5.09 4.82
CA ASP A 149 7.23 4.28 6.01
C ASP A 149 8.17 4.76 7.12
N ASN A 150 7.97 4.23 8.33
CA ASN A 150 8.78 4.52 9.52
C ASN A 150 9.79 3.41 9.84
N THR A 151 10.20 2.62 8.86
CA THR A 151 11.20 1.56 9.11
C THR A 151 12.49 2.18 9.66
N ILE A 152 12.90 3.34 9.12
CA ILE A 152 13.93 4.21 9.71
C ILE A 152 13.23 5.48 10.20
N ALA A 153 12.94 5.56 11.48
CA ALA A 153 12.28 6.73 12.05
C ALA A 153 13.19 7.97 11.96
N ARG A 154 12.62 9.08 11.51
CA ARG A 154 13.27 10.39 11.37
C ARG A 154 13.13 11.22 12.64
N GLU A 155 12.14 10.89 13.46
CA GLU A 155 11.85 11.47 14.75
C GLU A 155 11.71 10.37 15.80
N ASP A 156 11.87 10.69 17.07
CA ASP A 156 11.73 9.70 18.13
C ASP A 156 10.26 9.31 18.33
N PHE A 157 10.00 8.00 18.33
CA PHE A 157 8.68 7.49 18.70
C PHE A 157 8.35 7.91 20.13
N THR A 158 7.23 8.58 20.30
CA THR A 158 6.79 9.13 21.59
C THR A 158 6.11 8.11 22.48
N LYS A 159 5.58 7.04 21.89
CA LYS A 159 4.86 5.94 22.56
C LYS A 159 5.08 4.62 21.82
N PRO A 160 5.02 3.48 22.52
CA PRO A 160 4.97 2.20 21.85
C PRO A 160 3.66 2.08 21.04
N GLU A 161 3.76 1.61 19.82
CA GLU A 161 2.64 1.33 18.96
C GLU A 161 2.70 -0.12 18.48
N LEU A 162 1.59 -0.82 18.60
CA LEU A 162 1.39 -2.18 18.15
C LEU A 162 0.15 -2.21 17.27
N ARG A 163 0.29 -2.73 16.04
CA ARG A 163 -0.83 -2.99 15.13
C ARG A 163 -0.87 -4.47 14.79
N ILE A 164 -2.06 -5.01 14.68
CA ILE A 164 -2.32 -6.37 14.20
C ILE A 164 -3.49 -6.25 13.23
N GLY A 165 -3.28 -6.66 11.99
CA GLY A 165 -4.29 -6.72 10.95
C GLY A 165 -4.64 -8.17 10.63
N LEU A 166 -5.92 -8.41 10.40
CA LEU A 166 -6.49 -9.67 9.89
C LEU A 166 -7.53 -9.29 8.83
N GLU A 167 -7.34 -9.78 7.64
CA GLU A 167 -8.22 -9.50 6.52
C GLU A 167 -8.60 -10.80 5.82
N SER A 168 -9.82 -10.90 5.33
CA SER A 168 -10.30 -12.00 4.51
C SER A 168 -11.14 -11.48 3.37
N GLN A 169 -10.90 -11.98 2.17
CA GLN A 169 -11.60 -11.62 0.94
C GLN A 169 -12.32 -12.84 0.36
N SER A 170 -13.62 -12.70 0.11
CA SER A 170 -14.43 -13.82 -0.42
C SER A 170 -14.33 -13.98 -1.94
N VAL A 171 -13.85 -12.97 -2.67
CA VAL A 171 -13.76 -12.98 -4.14
C VAL A 171 -12.65 -13.90 -4.65
N ASN A 172 -11.70 -14.24 -3.80
CA ASN A 172 -10.52 -15.03 -4.13
C ASN A 172 -10.09 -15.97 -2.99
N ASP A 173 -10.99 -16.22 -2.03
CA ASP A 173 -10.70 -16.98 -0.81
C ASP A 173 -9.39 -16.52 -0.13
N GLY A 174 -9.14 -15.22 -0.15
CA GLY A 174 -7.89 -14.62 0.31
C GLY A 174 -7.88 -14.30 1.79
N ASP A 175 -6.70 -14.49 2.40
CA ASP A 175 -6.42 -14.12 3.78
C ASP A 175 -5.12 -13.33 3.89
N THR A 176 -5.12 -12.27 4.72
CA THR A 176 -3.93 -11.49 5.04
C THR A 176 -3.78 -11.38 6.55
N HIS A 177 -2.56 -11.56 7.00
CA HIS A 177 -2.16 -11.38 8.39
C HIS A 177 -0.99 -10.40 8.46
N ASP A 178 -1.15 -9.30 9.20
CA ASP A 178 -0.06 -8.37 9.40
C ASP A 178 0.15 -8.03 10.87
N PHE A 179 1.38 -7.69 11.18
CA PHE A 179 1.83 -7.28 12.49
C PHE A 179 2.85 -6.16 12.35
N SER A 180 2.71 -5.10 13.14
CA SER A 180 3.77 -4.11 13.27
C SER A 180 3.95 -3.64 14.70
N TYR A 181 5.19 -3.29 15.03
CA TYR A 181 5.57 -2.75 16.33
C TYR A 181 6.61 -1.66 16.16
N GLN A 182 6.36 -0.54 16.82
CA GLN A 182 7.26 0.62 16.86
C GLN A 182 7.45 1.10 18.31
N ASN A 183 8.66 1.45 18.68
CA ASN A 183 8.93 1.99 20.01
C ASN A 183 10.30 2.70 20.05
N ASN A 184 10.45 3.67 20.95
CA ASN A 184 11.74 4.20 21.35
C ASN A 184 12.20 3.54 22.65
N ILE A 185 13.34 2.88 22.60
CA ILE A 185 13.93 2.20 23.77
C ILE A 185 15.30 2.81 24.06
N GLY A 186 15.37 3.64 25.11
CA GLY A 186 16.62 4.24 25.56
C GLY A 186 17.25 5.20 24.53
N GLY A 187 16.45 5.89 23.74
CA GLY A 187 16.90 6.83 22.69
C GLY A 187 17.27 6.14 21.36
N LEU A 188 16.84 4.90 21.19
CA LEU A 188 16.89 4.17 19.92
C LEU A 188 15.47 3.84 19.47
N ASN A 189 15.12 4.23 18.27
CA ASN A 189 13.87 3.82 17.63
C ASN A 189 14.02 2.42 17.06
N LEU A 190 13.07 1.57 17.35
CA LEU A 190 12.93 0.22 16.82
C LEU A 190 11.62 0.15 16.03
N SER A 191 11.68 -0.38 14.81
CA SER A 191 10.52 -0.68 13.96
C SER A 191 10.59 -2.11 13.48
N LEU A 192 9.48 -2.85 13.62
CA LEU A 192 9.31 -4.22 13.16
C LEU A 192 8.00 -4.28 12.39
N ALA A 193 7.98 -4.95 11.24
CA ALA A 193 6.75 -5.26 10.51
C ALA A 193 6.85 -6.63 9.85
N TYR A 194 5.71 -7.31 9.79
CA TYR A 194 5.52 -8.58 9.13
C TYR A 194 4.16 -8.60 8.46
N LYS A 195 4.08 -9.10 7.23
CA LYS A 195 2.84 -9.36 6.51
C LYS A 195 2.95 -10.70 5.79
N ASP A 196 1.89 -11.46 5.82
CA ASP A 196 1.68 -12.67 5.05
C ASP A 196 0.32 -12.57 4.37
N SER A 197 0.29 -12.83 3.07
CA SER A 197 -0.93 -12.75 2.26
C SER A 197 -0.99 -13.93 1.32
N GLN A 198 -2.15 -14.58 1.25
CA GLN A 198 -2.43 -15.70 0.37
C GLN A 198 -3.79 -15.49 -0.30
N PHE A 199 -3.82 -15.48 -1.61
CA PHE A 199 -5.03 -15.28 -2.41
C PHE A 199 -5.13 -16.38 -3.45
N GLY A 200 -6.30 -16.99 -3.58
CA GLY A 200 -6.66 -17.86 -4.70
C GLY A 200 -7.01 -17.07 -5.96
N ASN A 201 -7.39 -17.79 -6.99
CA ASN A 201 -7.84 -17.15 -8.23
C ASN A 201 -9.08 -16.29 -8.01
N PHE A 202 -9.13 -15.17 -8.71
CA PHE A 202 -10.18 -14.18 -8.60
C PHE A 202 -11.48 -14.69 -9.24
N ASP A 203 -12.56 -14.79 -8.47
CA ASP A 203 -13.87 -15.21 -8.97
C ASP A 203 -14.45 -14.17 -9.93
N ILE A 204 -14.87 -14.61 -11.10
CA ILE A 204 -15.51 -13.79 -12.12
C ILE A 204 -16.84 -14.40 -12.57
N PRO A 205 -17.78 -13.60 -13.09
CA PRO A 205 -18.99 -14.15 -13.70
C PRO A 205 -18.64 -15.04 -14.89
N ARG A 206 -19.35 -16.17 -15.02
CA ARG A 206 -19.21 -17.03 -16.21
C ARG A 206 -19.49 -16.25 -17.48
N GLY A 207 -18.70 -16.48 -18.53
CA GLY A 207 -18.77 -15.73 -19.78
C GLY A 207 -18.13 -14.35 -19.75
N ALA A 208 -17.42 -13.99 -18.68
CA ALA A 208 -16.67 -12.74 -18.61
C ALA A 208 -15.35 -12.78 -19.40
N VAL A 209 -14.80 -13.97 -19.65
CA VAL A 209 -13.60 -14.16 -20.47
C VAL A 209 -13.99 -14.21 -21.94
N ILE A 210 -13.45 -13.31 -22.74
CA ILE A 210 -13.63 -13.32 -24.20
C ILE A 210 -12.49 -14.15 -24.79
N HIS A 211 -12.80 -15.37 -25.21
CA HIS A 211 -11.88 -16.17 -26.00
C HIS A 211 -11.79 -15.53 -27.38
N ARG A 212 -10.61 -15.05 -27.74
CA ARG A 212 -10.35 -14.61 -29.11
C ARG A 212 -9.96 -15.86 -29.88
N GLU A 213 -10.82 -16.31 -30.80
CA GLU A 213 -10.45 -17.36 -31.76
C GLU A 213 -9.22 -16.85 -32.52
N GLU A 214 -8.06 -17.47 -32.27
CA GLU A 214 -6.91 -17.31 -33.16
C GLU A 214 -7.27 -18.00 -34.48
N GLU A 215 -7.24 -17.26 -35.59
CA GLU A 215 -7.41 -17.83 -36.93
C GLU A 215 -6.23 -18.79 -37.13
N HIS A 216 -6.42 -20.06 -36.77
CA HIS A 216 -5.51 -21.12 -37.16
C HIS A 216 -5.58 -21.22 -38.69
N HIS A 217 -4.50 -20.85 -39.36
CA HIS A 217 -4.27 -21.21 -40.75
C HIS A 217 -4.24 -22.74 -40.82
N ASP A 218 -5.27 -23.28 -41.45
CA ASP A 218 -5.53 -24.67 -41.71
C ASP A 218 -4.40 -25.24 -42.59
N ASP A 219 -3.41 -25.87 -42.02
CA ASP A 219 -2.43 -26.74 -42.65
C ASP A 219 -2.46 -28.12 -41.99
N GLY A 220 -3.52 -28.90 -42.29
CA GLY A 220 -3.49 -30.37 -42.39
C GLY A 220 -3.42 -31.17 -41.09
N ASP A 221 -4.57 -31.88 -40.85
CA ASP A 221 -4.65 -33.18 -40.18
C ASP A 221 -3.88 -33.38 -38.84
N ASP A 222 -4.40 -32.87 -37.76
CA ASP A 222 -4.41 -33.58 -36.48
C ASP A 222 -5.67 -33.12 -35.72
N GLU A 223 -6.63 -34.03 -35.53
CA GLU A 223 -7.78 -33.88 -34.64
C GLU A 223 -7.23 -33.86 -33.16
N GLU A 224 -6.56 -32.80 -32.77
CA GLU A 224 -6.42 -32.51 -31.35
C GLU A 224 -7.78 -31.96 -30.91
N GLU A 225 -8.48 -32.72 -30.07
CA GLU A 225 -9.65 -32.26 -29.34
C GLU A 225 -9.22 -30.95 -28.60
N ASP A 226 -9.58 -29.79 -29.19
CA ASP A 226 -9.56 -28.52 -28.48
C ASP A 226 -10.41 -28.74 -27.23
N GLU A 227 -9.76 -29.02 -26.10
CA GLU A 227 -10.35 -28.86 -24.80
C GLU A 227 -10.74 -27.38 -24.75
N HIS A 228 -11.98 -27.05 -25.14
CA HIS A 228 -12.61 -25.78 -24.90
C HIS A 228 -12.37 -25.53 -23.40
N GLU A 229 -11.50 -24.58 -23.06
CA GLU A 229 -11.35 -24.13 -21.68
C GLU A 229 -12.77 -23.84 -21.19
N GLU A 230 -13.31 -24.76 -20.39
CA GLU A 230 -14.66 -24.64 -19.86
C GLU A 230 -14.72 -23.26 -19.21
N ASP A 231 -15.83 -22.56 -19.42
CA ASP A 231 -16.13 -21.25 -18.85
C ASP A 231 -15.91 -21.30 -17.32
N MET A 232 -14.64 -21.17 -16.95
CA MET A 232 -14.17 -21.25 -15.58
C MET A 232 -14.67 -20.00 -14.87
N GLY A 233 -15.49 -20.07 -13.87
CA GLY A 233 -16.01 -18.92 -13.12
C GLY A 233 -14.93 -18.15 -12.34
N TYR A 234 -13.68 -18.20 -12.76
CA TYR A 234 -12.55 -17.51 -12.14
C TYR A 234 -11.53 -17.06 -13.21
N LEU A 235 -10.74 -16.06 -12.89
CA LEU A 235 -9.62 -15.58 -13.70
C LEU A 235 -8.40 -16.47 -13.44
N ALA A 236 -7.98 -17.24 -14.44
CA ALA A 236 -6.81 -18.13 -14.30
C ALA A 236 -5.52 -17.33 -14.07
N ASN A 237 -4.60 -17.89 -13.28
CA ASN A 237 -3.30 -17.29 -12.92
C ASN A 237 -3.41 -15.93 -12.20
N SER A 238 -4.48 -15.71 -11.46
CA SER A 238 -4.66 -14.51 -10.62
C SER A 238 -4.46 -14.78 -9.13
N ASP A 239 -4.08 -16.00 -8.77
CA ASP A 239 -3.63 -16.36 -7.43
C ASP A 239 -2.32 -15.64 -7.08
N PHE A 240 -2.12 -15.41 -5.80
CA PHE A 240 -1.00 -14.60 -5.34
C PHE A 240 -0.60 -14.95 -3.90
N GLU A 241 0.69 -15.08 -3.66
CA GLU A 241 1.26 -15.22 -2.32
C GLU A 241 2.35 -14.17 -2.11
N SER A 242 2.37 -13.55 -0.94
CA SER A 242 3.39 -12.57 -0.57
C SER A 242 3.72 -12.65 0.91
N GLU A 243 5.00 -12.66 1.23
CA GLU A 243 5.51 -12.55 2.59
C GLU A 243 6.48 -11.38 2.68
N SER A 244 6.20 -10.41 3.55
CA SER A 244 7.12 -9.32 3.81
C SER A 244 7.60 -9.28 5.25
N ARG A 245 8.87 -8.89 5.43
CA ARG A 245 9.51 -8.72 6.74
C ARG A 245 10.37 -7.47 6.72
N ARG A 246 10.10 -6.55 7.64
CA ARG A 246 10.87 -5.32 7.78
C ARG A 246 11.36 -5.16 9.21
N VAL A 247 12.61 -4.77 9.35
CA VAL A 247 13.24 -4.44 10.63
C VAL A 247 14.02 -3.16 10.45
N GLY A 248 13.85 -2.21 11.34
CA GLY A 248 14.59 -0.96 11.35
C GLY A 248 15.02 -0.56 12.75
N ILE A 249 16.18 0.09 12.82
CA ILE A 249 16.67 0.74 14.02
C ILE A 249 17.23 2.10 13.62
N SER A 250 16.87 3.14 14.36
CA SER A 250 17.39 4.49 14.11
C SER A 250 17.64 5.26 15.39
N LYS A 251 18.46 6.28 15.28
CA LYS A 251 18.73 7.28 16.31
C LYS A 251 18.58 8.67 15.71
N THR A 252 17.87 9.51 16.41
CA THR A 252 17.62 10.90 16.03
C THR A 252 18.35 11.86 16.97
N GLY A 253 18.46 13.11 16.58
CA GLY A 253 19.06 14.19 17.37
C GLY A 253 19.05 15.51 16.60
N GLU A 254 19.54 16.59 17.22
CA GLU A 254 19.65 17.91 16.55
C GLU A 254 20.50 17.89 15.26
N TRP A 255 21.34 16.88 15.10
CA TRP A 255 22.19 16.66 13.92
C TRP A 255 21.45 15.94 12.77
N GLY A 256 20.20 15.56 12.93
CA GLY A 256 19.39 14.75 12.03
C GLY A 256 19.17 13.33 12.55
N TYR A 257 19.11 12.35 11.67
CA TYR A 257 18.91 10.95 12.02
C TYR A 257 19.89 10.03 11.29
N PHE A 258 20.12 8.87 11.87
CA PHE A 258 20.86 7.76 11.25
C PHE A 258 20.16 6.45 11.61
N GLY A 259 20.05 5.55 10.64
CA GLY A 259 19.42 4.26 10.86
C GLY A 259 19.92 3.18 9.91
N LEU A 260 19.60 1.96 10.26
CA LEU A 260 19.80 0.77 9.44
C LEU A 260 18.47 0.02 9.36
N SER A 261 18.17 -0.50 8.18
CA SER A 261 17.01 -1.35 7.97
C SER A 261 17.37 -2.57 7.14
N ALA A 262 16.59 -3.61 7.31
CA ALA A 262 16.56 -4.78 6.45
C ALA A 262 15.10 -5.09 6.10
N ASN A 263 14.83 -5.30 4.84
CA ASN A 263 13.54 -5.74 4.33
C ASN A 263 13.72 -6.97 3.45
N LYS A 264 12.71 -7.80 3.43
CA LYS A 264 12.54 -8.92 2.51
C LYS A 264 11.08 -8.93 2.11
N ILE A 265 10.83 -8.95 0.85
CA ILE A 265 9.53 -9.16 0.21
C ILE A 265 9.64 -10.39 -0.65
#